data_4fcd3bc329495368fe1128a5f6800a2f
#
_entry.id   4fcd3bc329495368fe1128a5f6800a2f
#
_cell.length_a   1.000
_cell.length_b   1.000
_cell.length_c   1.000
_cell.angle_alpha   90.00
_cell.angle_beta   90.00
_cell.angle_gamma   90.00
#
_symmetry.space_group_name_H-M   'P 1'
#
loop_
_entity.id
_entity.type
_entity.pdbx_description
1 polymer ?
#
loop_
_entity_poly.entity_id
_entity_poly.type
_entity_poly.pdbx_seq_one_letter_code
_entity_poly.pdbx_strand_id
1 'polypeptide(L)'
;MNQQQLKSYLKRMGLVSFTPGEPSVELLDRLTEAHQLMVPFEDLDSHDFKKPVSLDLGDLYDKIVVKRRGGYCFEQNKSFEALLKACGFEVWPTIGRNVRNTAGGISDELPAIMHRSEIIRIDGKLHCADVGYGGPMPACSFPVEDGARVESYGQEFEVRQLDDAWWQIGYRRTGSDEDVPFKPVVNFMVSPAQEADFDLMSYWCYNHPDSPFVQNRILNRRLPDGNVYLRNNSYSCTRGAMKISRELDDDEVREVIEGDFGIKVDW
;
A
#
# COMPACT_ATOMS: atom_id res chain seq x y z
N MET A 1 5.58 11.90 -15.16
CA MET A 1 4.37 11.36 -15.87
C MET A 1 3.83 12.44 -16.79
N ASN A 2 3.52 12.14 -18.06
CA ASN A 2 2.88 13.10 -18.99
C ASN A 2 1.34 13.04 -18.88
N GLN A 3 0.63 13.98 -19.53
CA GLN A 3 -0.84 14.08 -19.45
C GLN A 3 -1.58 12.82 -19.95
N GLN A 4 -1.08 12.15 -20.98
CA GLN A 4 -1.69 10.91 -21.47
C GLN A 4 -1.51 9.76 -20.48
N GLN A 5 -0.33 9.66 -19.85
CA GLN A 5 -0.06 8.70 -18.82
C GLN A 5 -0.92 8.93 -17.57
N LEU A 6 -1.08 10.20 -17.16
CA LEU A 6 -1.97 10.57 -16.07
C LEU A 6 -3.41 10.11 -16.34
N LYS A 7 -3.97 10.42 -17.51
CA LYS A 7 -5.32 9.98 -17.89
C LYS A 7 -5.45 8.44 -17.85
N SER A 8 -4.45 7.73 -18.34
CA SER A 8 -4.47 6.26 -18.36
C SER A 8 -4.39 5.67 -16.94
N TYR A 9 -3.60 6.28 -16.06
CA TYR A 9 -3.53 5.86 -14.67
C TYR A 9 -4.84 6.12 -13.92
N LEU A 10 -5.43 7.30 -14.08
CA LEU A 10 -6.76 7.60 -13.51
C LEU A 10 -7.82 6.60 -14.02
N LYS A 11 -7.80 6.27 -15.31
CA LYS A 11 -8.67 5.23 -15.89
C LYS A 11 -8.39 3.85 -15.26
N ARG A 12 -7.12 3.48 -15.01
CA ARG A 12 -6.73 2.24 -14.32
C ARG A 12 -7.37 2.13 -12.93
N MET A 13 -7.47 3.27 -12.23
CA MET A 13 -8.09 3.39 -10.92
C MET A 13 -9.63 3.56 -10.98
N GLY A 14 -10.26 3.41 -12.13
CA GLY A 14 -11.72 3.56 -12.27
C GLY A 14 -12.21 5.02 -12.42
N LEU A 15 -11.31 5.99 -12.44
CA LEU A 15 -11.62 7.44 -12.55
C LEU A 15 -11.66 7.88 -14.02
N VAL A 16 -12.57 7.31 -14.83
CA VAL A 16 -12.56 7.38 -16.30
C VAL A 16 -12.71 8.80 -16.85
N SER A 17 -13.59 9.60 -16.30
CA SER A 17 -13.86 10.98 -16.76
C SER A 17 -13.43 12.03 -15.73
N PHE A 18 -12.54 11.64 -14.85
CA PHE A 18 -12.09 12.50 -13.77
C PHE A 18 -10.92 13.38 -14.23
N THR A 19 -11.03 14.65 -13.92
CA THR A 19 -9.95 15.63 -14.08
C THR A 19 -9.58 16.14 -12.69
N PRO A 20 -8.34 15.91 -12.22
CA PRO A 20 -7.91 16.44 -10.94
C PRO A 20 -8.07 17.97 -10.89
N GLY A 21 -8.58 18.46 -9.77
CA GLY A 21 -8.57 19.88 -9.41
C GLY A 21 -7.25 20.27 -8.73
N GLU A 22 -7.27 21.41 -8.05
CA GLU A 22 -6.15 21.83 -7.20
C GLU A 22 -5.90 20.81 -6.07
N PRO A 23 -4.65 20.63 -5.64
CA PRO A 23 -4.31 19.75 -4.52
C PRO A 23 -5.11 20.08 -3.26
N SER A 24 -5.81 19.08 -2.74
CA SER A 24 -6.57 19.16 -1.49
C SER A 24 -6.59 17.79 -0.79
N VAL A 25 -7.00 17.77 0.48
CA VAL A 25 -7.14 16.51 1.23
C VAL A 25 -8.19 15.62 0.57
N GLU A 26 -9.30 16.17 0.12
CA GLU A 26 -10.38 15.43 -0.55
C GLU A 26 -9.90 14.79 -1.86
N LEU A 27 -9.07 15.51 -2.64
CA LEU A 27 -8.48 14.96 -3.85
C LEU A 27 -7.50 13.83 -3.51
N LEU A 28 -6.64 14.03 -2.51
CA LEU A 28 -5.68 13.03 -2.05
C LEU A 28 -6.39 11.75 -1.58
N ASP A 29 -7.43 11.89 -0.76
CA ASP A 29 -8.22 10.77 -0.24
C ASP A 29 -8.89 9.99 -1.37
N ARG A 30 -9.49 10.69 -2.33
CA ARG A 30 -10.12 10.07 -3.49
C ARG A 30 -9.12 9.28 -4.34
N LEU A 31 -7.92 9.81 -4.54
CA LEU A 31 -6.87 9.12 -5.29
C LEU A 31 -6.34 7.90 -4.52
N THR A 32 -6.16 8.03 -3.21
CA THR A 32 -5.71 6.95 -2.32
C THR A 32 -6.71 5.80 -2.31
N GLU A 33 -8.00 6.10 -2.09
CA GLU A 33 -9.06 5.10 -2.10
C GLU A 33 -9.17 4.39 -3.45
N ALA A 34 -9.24 5.15 -4.54
CA ALA A 34 -9.34 4.60 -5.88
C ALA A 34 -8.17 3.69 -6.23
N HIS A 35 -6.95 4.04 -5.79
CA HIS A 35 -5.78 3.20 -5.98
C HIS A 35 -5.91 1.88 -5.22
N GLN A 36 -6.18 1.92 -3.91
CA GLN A 36 -6.28 0.72 -3.06
C GLN A 36 -7.40 -0.24 -3.50
N LEU A 37 -8.51 0.28 -4.07
CA LEU A 37 -9.61 -0.55 -4.58
C LEU A 37 -9.28 -1.23 -5.91
N MET A 38 -8.46 -0.60 -6.74
CA MET A 38 -8.26 -1.03 -8.13
C MET A 38 -6.90 -1.65 -8.41
N VAL A 39 -5.88 -1.35 -7.61
CA VAL A 39 -4.52 -1.86 -7.79
C VAL A 39 -4.20 -2.81 -6.64
N PRO A 40 -4.10 -4.12 -6.89
CA PRO A 40 -3.82 -5.09 -5.85
C PRO A 40 -2.36 -5.00 -5.37
N PHE A 41 -2.13 -5.27 -4.09
CA PHE A 41 -0.81 -5.65 -3.62
C PHE A 41 -0.47 -7.04 -4.16
N GLU A 42 0.73 -7.23 -4.73
CA GLU A 42 1.20 -8.53 -5.22
C GLU A 42 2.72 -8.59 -5.31
N ASP A 43 3.27 -9.79 -5.16
CA ASP A 43 4.70 -10.07 -5.21
C ASP A 43 5.06 -11.18 -6.21
N LEU A 44 4.23 -11.39 -7.22
CA LEU A 44 4.38 -12.48 -8.21
C LEU A 44 5.73 -12.46 -8.93
N ASP A 45 6.30 -11.26 -9.18
CA ASP A 45 7.62 -11.17 -9.80
C ASP A 45 8.70 -11.77 -8.92
N SER A 46 8.62 -11.57 -7.61
CA SER A 46 9.58 -12.11 -6.63
C SER A 46 9.35 -13.59 -6.37
N HIS A 47 8.10 -13.98 -6.10
CA HIS A 47 7.78 -15.35 -5.66
C HIS A 47 7.65 -16.32 -6.84
N ASP A 48 6.76 -16.04 -7.80
CA ASP A 48 6.40 -17.01 -8.84
C ASP A 48 7.36 -16.95 -10.03
N PHE A 49 7.67 -15.75 -10.50
CA PHE A 49 8.48 -15.59 -11.71
C PHE A 49 9.98 -15.49 -11.45
N LYS A 50 10.41 -15.33 -10.17
CA LYS A 50 11.82 -15.15 -9.78
C LYS A 50 12.54 -14.10 -10.61
N LYS A 51 11.85 -12.98 -10.89
CA LYS A 51 12.33 -11.86 -11.70
C LYS A 51 12.74 -10.69 -10.81
N PRO A 52 13.75 -9.93 -11.22
CA PRO A 52 14.05 -8.66 -10.57
C PRO A 52 12.84 -7.73 -10.62
N VAL A 53 12.63 -6.99 -9.53
CA VAL A 53 11.62 -5.94 -9.45
C VAL A 53 12.28 -4.61 -9.84
N SER A 54 11.75 -3.98 -10.88
CA SER A 54 12.21 -2.66 -11.33
C SER A 54 11.46 -1.56 -10.58
N LEU A 55 12.21 -0.54 -10.17
CA LEU A 55 11.64 0.71 -9.65
C LEU A 55 11.74 1.86 -10.68
N ASP A 56 12.06 1.59 -11.94
CA ASP A 56 11.96 2.59 -13.01
C ASP A 56 10.49 2.96 -13.27
N LEU A 57 10.22 4.26 -13.41
CA LEU A 57 8.85 4.75 -13.58
C LEU A 57 8.20 4.29 -14.90
N GLY A 58 8.99 4.03 -15.94
CA GLY A 58 8.48 3.48 -17.20
C GLY A 58 8.03 2.04 -17.05
N ASP A 59 8.84 1.22 -16.36
CA ASP A 59 8.53 -0.18 -16.07
C ASP A 59 7.33 -0.30 -15.12
N LEU A 60 7.26 0.56 -14.09
CA LEU A 60 6.13 0.61 -13.17
C LEU A 60 4.83 1.02 -13.87
N TYR A 61 4.91 2.00 -14.77
CA TYR A 61 3.75 2.40 -15.58
C TYR A 61 3.27 1.24 -16.48
N ASP A 62 4.18 0.55 -17.15
CA ASP A 62 3.84 -0.62 -17.97
C ASP A 62 3.20 -1.73 -17.12
N LYS A 63 3.80 -2.08 -15.97
CA LYS A 63 3.28 -3.10 -15.07
C LYS A 63 1.91 -2.75 -14.51
N ILE A 64 1.77 -1.59 -13.84
CA ILE A 64 0.59 -1.24 -13.06
C ILE A 64 -0.55 -0.74 -13.97
N VAL A 65 -0.23 0.10 -14.97
CA VAL A 65 -1.24 0.78 -15.77
C VAL A 65 -1.58 0.00 -17.04
N VAL A 66 -0.56 -0.39 -17.81
CA VAL A 66 -0.78 -1.05 -19.12
C VAL A 66 -1.17 -2.52 -18.92
N LYS A 67 -0.36 -3.28 -18.20
CA LYS A 67 -0.57 -4.71 -17.92
C LYS A 67 -1.61 -4.96 -16.81
N ARG A 68 -2.06 -3.89 -16.14
CA ARG A 68 -3.08 -3.93 -15.08
C ARG A 68 -2.70 -4.82 -13.90
N ARG A 69 -1.43 -5.05 -13.68
CA ARG A 69 -0.89 -5.72 -12.50
C ARG A 69 -0.92 -4.79 -11.27
N GLY A 70 -0.37 -5.24 -10.17
CA GLY A 70 -0.08 -4.49 -8.97
C GLY A 70 1.41 -4.41 -8.72
N GLY A 71 1.79 -4.56 -7.46
CA GLY A 71 3.15 -4.61 -6.96
C GLY A 71 3.16 -4.55 -5.44
N TYR A 72 4.34 -4.58 -4.84
CA TYR A 72 4.50 -4.37 -3.41
C TYR A 72 4.78 -2.89 -3.07
N CYS A 73 5.08 -2.57 -1.79
CA CYS A 73 5.12 -1.19 -1.30
C CYS A 73 6.01 -0.24 -2.12
N PHE A 74 7.21 -0.68 -2.52
CA PHE A 74 8.14 0.17 -3.27
C PHE A 74 7.63 0.52 -4.66
N GLU A 75 6.97 -0.42 -5.33
CA GLU A 75 6.42 -0.22 -6.67
C GLU A 75 5.16 0.66 -6.63
N GLN A 76 4.20 0.31 -5.77
CA GLN A 76 2.92 1.01 -5.72
C GLN A 76 3.08 2.44 -5.23
N ASN A 77 3.78 2.66 -4.12
CA ASN A 77 3.96 4.01 -3.57
C ASN A 77 4.81 4.89 -4.50
N LYS A 78 5.87 4.38 -5.14
CA LYS A 78 6.63 5.14 -6.15
C LYS A 78 5.77 5.55 -7.35
N SER A 79 4.94 4.62 -7.83
CA SER A 79 4.01 4.90 -8.93
C SER A 79 2.95 5.94 -8.52
N PHE A 80 2.46 5.85 -7.29
CA PHE A 80 1.48 6.79 -6.71
C PHE A 80 2.09 8.18 -6.48
N GLU A 81 3.33 8.27 -5.99
CA GLU A 81 4.07 9.53 -5.91
C GLU A 81 4.14 10.24 -7.28
N ALA A 82 4.47 9.49 -8.35
CA ALA A 82 4.50 10.05 -9.70
C ALA A 82 3.13 10.54 -10.18
N LEU A 83 2.05 9.88 -9.78
CA LEU A 83 0.67 10.32 -10.00
C LEU A 83 0.37 11.61 -9.23
N LEU A 84 0.69 11.67 -7.93
CA LEU A 84 0.46 12.84 -7.08
C LEU A 84 1.21 14.07 -7.59
N LYS A 85 2.49 13.91 -7.98
CA LYS A 85 3.28 14.98 -8.63
C LYS A 85 2.63 15.48 -9.92
N ALA A 86 2.08 14.58 -10.73
CA ALA A 86 1.37 14.96 -11.96
C ALA A 86 0.03 15.65 -11.70
N CYS A 87 -0.56 15.47 -10.52
CA CYS A 87 -1.73 16.19 -10.02
C CYS A 87 -1.37 17.50 -9.28
N GLY A 88 -0.09 17.87 -9.19
CA GLY A 88 0.37 19.13 -8.60
C GLY A 88 0.65 19.08 -7.10
N PHE A 89 0.60 17.93 -6.43
CA PHE A 89 0.92 17.82 -5.02
C PHE A 89 2.41 18.03 -4.73
N GLU A 90 2.70 18.70 -3.61
CA GLU A 90 4.01 18.68 -2.98
C GLU A 90 4.13 17.36 -2.20
N VAL A 91 4.90 16.39 -2.72
CA VAL A 91 5.01 15.04 -2.20
C VAL A 91 6.44 14.54 -2.26
N TRP A 92 6.83 13.77 -1.23
CA TRP A 92 8.13 13.09 -1.18
C TRP A 92 8.00 11.72 -0.50
N PRO A 93 8.88 10.77 -0.87
CA PRO A 93 8.87 9.45 -0.27
C PRO A 93 9.49 9.47 1.12
N THR A 94 9.00 8.58 1.98
CA THR A 94 9.56 8.32 3.30
C THR A 94 9.77 6.84 3.55
N ILE A 95 10.65 6.54 4.51
CA ILE A 95 10.97 5.18 4.93
C ILE A 95 10.16 4.77 6.15
N GLY A 96 9.87 3.47 6.25
CA GLY A 96 9.12 2.90 7.35
C GLY A 96 9.54 1.49 7.75
N ARG A 97 8.97 1.03 8.85
CA ARG A 97 9.12 -0.33 9.39
C ARG A 97 7.74 -0.96 9.55
N ASN A 98 7.57 -2.16 9.02
CA ASN A 98 6.36 -2.95 9.30
C ASN A 98 6.46 -3.50 10.73
N VAL A 99 5.67 -2.96 11.65
CA VAL A 99 5.65 -3.33 13.08
C VAL A 99 4.40 -4.11 13.49
N ARG A 100 3.61 -4.57 12.53
CA ARG A 100 2.31 -5.23 12.76
C ARG A 100 2.40 -6.46 13.67
N ASN A 101 3.49 -7.19 13.63
CA ASN A 101 3.70 -8.41 14.41
C ASN A 101 4.64 -8.21 15.59
N THR A 102 4.86 -6.97 16.00
CA THR A 102 5.68 -6.60 17.16
C THR A 102 4.81 -5.94 18.23
N ALA A 103 5.39 -5.63 19.38
CA ALA A 103 4.73 -4.82 20.39
C ALA A 103 4.52 -3.36 19.96
N GLY A 104 5.13 -2.96 18.83
CA GLY A 104 5.13 -1.57 18.35
C GLY A 104 6.07 -0.68 19.17
N GLY A 105 6.01 0.62 18.88
CA GLY A 105 6.82 1.59 19.60
C GLY A 105 8.29 1.59 19.19
N ILE A 106 9.14 2.12 20.06
CA ILE A 106 10.60 2.08 19.95
C ILE A 106 11.10 1.00 20.89
N SER A 107 11.78 0.01 20.35
CA SER A 107 12.40 -1.06 21.11
C SER A 107 13.72 -1.48 20.45
N ASP A 108 14.57 -2.21 21.18
CA ASP A 108 15.85 -2.71 20.67
C ASP A 108 15.70 -3.79 19.58
N GLU A 109 14.51 -4.36 19.42
CA GLU A 109 14.19 -5.45 18.49
C GLU A 109 13.21 -5.04 17.38
N LEU A 110 13.33 -3.82 16.83
CA LEU A 110 12.49 -3.39 15.73
C LEU A 110 12.90 -4.08 14.40
N PRO A 111 11.92 -4.41 13.54
CA PRO A 111 12.21 -4.91 12.20
C PRO A 111 13.04 -3.90 11.38
N ALA A 112 13.76 -4.40 10.38
CA ALA A 112 14.51 -3.55 9.46
C ALA A 112 13.59 -2.52 8.77
N ILE A 113 14.18 -1.41 8.30
CA ILE A 113 13.48 -0.43 7.45
C ILE A 113 13.26 -1.08 6.09
N MET A 114 12.02 -1.46 5.78
CA MET A 114 11.64 -2.20 4.58
C MET A 114 10.28 -1.77 4.04
N HIS A 115 9.94 -0.50 4.22
CA HIS A 115 8.67 0.04 3.74
C HIS A 115 8.84 1.46 3.19
N ARG A 116 8.06 1.78 2.15
CA ARG A 116 7.94 3.09 1.54
C ARG A 116 6.51 3.58 1.71
N SER A 117 6.36 4.83 2.17
CA SER A 117 5.10 5.59 2.16
C SER A 117 5.36 6.98 1.58
N GLU A 118 4.32 7.77 1.39
CA GLU A 118 4.44 9.12 0.83
C GLU A 118 3.99 10.16 1.86
N ILE A 119 4.79 11.21 2.02
CA ILE A 119 4.43 12.40 2.80
C ILE A 119 4.01 13.50 1.83
N ILE A 120 2.89 14.13 2.10
CA ILE A 120 2.27 15.15 1.27
C ILE A 120 2.06 16.42 2.09
N ARG A 121 2.45 17.59 1.54
CA ARG A 121 2.16 18.88 2.14
C ARG A 121 0.95 19.51 1.49
N ILE A 122 -0.06 19.83 2.28
CA ILE A 122 -1.29 20.52 1.86
C ILE A 122 -1.54 21.65 2.86
N ASP A 123 -1.64 22.89 2.38
CA ASP A 123 -1.87 24.09 3.20
C ASP A 123 -0.94 24.20 4.42
N GLY A 124 0.33 23.84 4.22
CA GLY A 124 1.37 23.86 5.26
C GLY A 124 1.34 22.70 6.25
N LYS A 125 0.34 21.82 6.18
CA LYS A 125 0.21 20.62 7.03
C LYS A 125 0.76 19.39 6.33
N LEU A 126 1.28 18.45 7.12
CA LEU A 126 1.77 17.16 6.60
C LEU A 126 0.67 16.10 6.70
N HIS A 127 0.52 15.37 5.62
CA HIS A 127 -0.31 14.18 5.52
C HIS A 127 0.56 13.00 5.09
N CYS A 128 0.17 11.80 5.47
CA CYS A 128 0.76 10.58 4.95
C CYS A 128 -0.29 9.82 4.15
N ALA A 129 0.10 9.24 3.03
CA ALA A 129 -0.70 8.33 2.24
C ALA A 129 0.12 7.09 1.89
N ASP A 130 -0.52 5.93 1.94
CA ASP A 130 0.12 4.65 1.66
C ASP A 130 -0.84 3.75 0.90
N VAL A 131 -0.50 3.45 -0.33
CA VAL A 131 -1.30 2.57 -1.20
C VAL A 131 -0.67 1.18 -1.39
N GLY A 132 0.51 0.96 -0.81
CA GLY A 132 1.32 -0.23 -1.03
C GLY A 132 1.54 -1.12 0.19
N TYR A 133 0.81 -0.93 1.29
CA TYR A 133 1.03 -1.73 2.51
C TYR A 133 0.56 -3.18 2.39
N GLY A 134 -0.49 -3.43 1.61
CA GLY A 134 -1.03 -4.79 1.44
C GLY A 134 -1.70 -5.38 2.69
N GLY A 135 -2.16 -4.55 3.62
CA GLY A 135 -2.78 -4.93 4.88
C GLY A 135 -3.69 -3.82 5.43
N PRO A 136 -3.90 -3.75 6.76
CA PRO A 136 -4.71 -2.72 7.37
C PRO A 136 -3.99 -1.37 7.27
N MET A 137 -4.45 -0.54 6.33
CA MET A 137 -4.02 0.83 6.09
C MET A 137 -5.26 1.63 5.71
N PRO A 138 -5.44 2.90 6.14
CA PRO A 138 -6.60 3.66 5.73
C PRO A 138 -6.65 3.84 4.22
N ALA A 139 -7.85 3.81 3.64
CA ALA A 139 -8.05 4.13 2.23
C ALA A 139 -8.23 5.64 1.99
N CYS A 140 -7.66 6.43 2.86
CA CYS A 140 -7.55 7.88 2.79
C CYS A 140 -6.16 8.29 3.29
N SER A 141 -5.81 9.54 3.10
CA SER A 141 -4.66 10.12 3.77
C SER A 141 -4.94 10.31 5.27
N PHE A 142 -3.89 10.45 6.05
CA PHE A 142 -4.03 10.80 7.46
C PHE A 142 -3.06 11.91 7.84
N PRO A 143 -3.50 12.87 8.70
CA PRO A 143 -2.63 13.96 9.13
C PRO A 143 -1.49 13.43 9.99
N VAL A 144 -0.30 13.97 9.82
CA VAL A 144 0.87 13.66 10.67
C VAL A 144 0.80 14.57 11.89
N GLU A 145 -0.08 14.19 12.81
CA GLU A 145 -0.37 14.94 14.05
C GLU A 145 -0.62 13.91 15.16
N ASP A 146 -0.01 14.11 16.33
CA ASP A 146 -0.14 13.19 17.47
C ASP A 146 -1.57 13.11 17.98
N GLY A 147 -2.09 11.89 18.12
CA GLY A 147 -3.47 11.62 18.49
C GLY A 147 -4.50 11.78 17.36
N ALA A 148 -4.08 12.14 16.14
CA ALA A 148 -5.01 12.25 15.02
C ALA A 148 -5.62 10.88 14.70
N ARG A 149 -6.92 10.88 14.35
CA ARG A 149 -7.67 9.66 14.02
C ARG A 149 -8.39 9.79 12.70
N VAL A 150 -8.44 8.69 11.97
CA VAL A 150 -9.23 8.55 10.75
C VAL A 150 -9.97 7.22 10.76
N GLU A 151 -11.19 7.22 10.22
CA GLU A 151 -11.96 5.99 10.01
C GLU A 151 -11.95 5.61 8.54
N SER A 152 -11.75 4.33 8.27
CA SER A 152 -11.76 3.79 6.92
C SER A 152 -12.16 2.32 6.93
N TYR A 153 -13.22 1.98 6.19
CA TYR A 153 -13.65 0.59 5.96
C TYR A 153 -13.83 -0.25 7.24
N GLY A 154 -14.51 0.32 8.24
CA GLY A 154 -14.81 -0.36 9.51
C GLY A 154 -13.61 -0.51 10.44
N GLN A 155 -12.53 0.22 10.17
CA GLN A 155 -11.34 0.34 11.00
C GLN A 155 -11.12 1.79 11.41
N GLU A 156 -10.73 2.00 12.65
CA GLU A 156 -10.26 3.27 13.18
C GLU A 156 -8.73 3.22 13.25
N PHE A 157 -8.08 4.26 12.77
CA PHE A 157 -6.63 4.41 12.79
C PHE A 157 -6.24 5.61 13.65
N GLU A 158 -5.13 5.46 14.39
CA GLU A 158 -4.55 6.52 15.20
C GLU A 158 -3.09 6.75 14.81
N VAL A 159 -2.73 8.02 14.66
CA VAL A 159 -1.36 8.45 14.44
C VAL A 159 -0.75 8.85 15.79
N ARG A 160 0.46 8.38 16.08
CA ARG A 160 1.19 8.71 17.30
C ARG A 160 2.61 9.11 16.98
N GLN A 161 3.07 10.17 17.62
CA GLN A 161 4.48 10.51 17.63
C GLN A 161 5.21 9.61 18.63
N LEU A 162 6.24 8.90 18.21
CA LEU A 162 7.04 8.04 19.07
C LEU A 162 8.24 8.78 19.68
N ASP A 163 8.89 9.60 18.84
CA ASP A 163 10.00 10.48 19.21
C ASP A 163 10.13 11.63 18.20
N ASP A 164 11.24 12.34 18.18
CA ASP A 164 11.49 13.48 17.30
C ASP A 164 11.53 13.11 15.80
N ALA A 165 11.77 11.82 15.46
CA ALA A 165 11.95 11.34 14.09
C ALA A 165 10.84 10.38 13.65
N TRP A 166 10.33 9.56 14.57
CA TRP A 166 9.45 8.45 14.24
C TRP A 166 8.01 8.69 14.65
N TRP A 167 7.13 8.34 13.74
CA TRP A 167 5.69 8.31 13.89
C TRP A 167 5.19 6.89 13.72
N GLN A 168 4.02 6.58 14.27
CA GLN A 168 3.37 5.28 14.15
C GLN A 168 1.94 5.48 13.71
N ILE A 169 1.47 4.63 12.80
CA ILE A 169 0.04 4.41 12.60
C ILE A 169 -0.33 3.06 13.19
N GLY A 170 -1.38 3.07 14.00
CA GLY A 170 -2.01 1.87 14.55
C GLY A 170 -3.47 1.78 14.15
N TYR A 171 -4.10 0.63 14.30
CA TYR A 171 -5.51 0.43 13.98
C TYR A 171 -6.24 -0.39 15.04
N ARG A 172 -7.54 -0.19 15.11
CA ARG A 172 -8.50 -1.06 15.80
C ARG A 172 -9.79 -1.15 15.00
N ARG A 173 -10.72 -2.05 15.38
CA ARG A 173 -12.03 -2.12 14.73
C ARG A 173 -12.86 -0.90 15.13
N THR A 174 -13.56 -0.27 14.19
CA THR A 174 -14.52 0.80 14.48
C THR A 174 -15.58 0.33 15.49
N GLY A 175 -15.89 1.17 16.47
CA GLY A 175 -16.81 0.86 17.56
C GLY A 175 -16.25 -0.06 18.64
N SER A 176 -14.94 -0.28 18.68
CA SER A 176 -14.27 -0.88 19.84
C SER A 176 -14.35 0.04 21.05
N ASP A 177 -14.39 -0.54 22.25
CA ASP A 177 -14.31 0.23 23.50
C ASP A 177 -13.00 1.04 23.55
N GLU A 178 -13.00 2.16 24.25
CA GLU A 178 -11.86 3.09 24.26
C GLU A 178 -10.58 2.48 24.87
N ASP A 179 -10.73 1.50 25.75
CA ASP A 179 -9.62 0.76 26.37
C ASP A 179 -8.98 -0.30 25.46
N VAL A 180 -9.60 -0.61 24.30
CA VAL A 180 -8.98 -1.49 23.29
C VAL A 180 -7.86 -0.75 22.60
N PRO A 181 -6.59 -1.19 22.77
CA PRO A 181 -5.46 -0.48 22.21
C PRO A 181 -5.43 -0.58 20.68
N PHE A 182 -4.89 0.47 20.04
CA PHE A 182 -4.57 0.43 18.63
C PHE A 182 -3.39 -0.55 18.40
N LYS A 183 -3.58 -1.50 17.50
CA LYS A 183 -2.53 -2.42 17.09
C LYS A 183 -1.59 -1.69 16.14
N PRO A 184 -0.27 -1.66 16.39
CA PRO A 184 0.68 -0.98 15.52
C PRO A 184 0.70 -1.61 14.12
N VAL A 185 0.94 -0.78 13.11
CA VAL A 185 1.01 -1.18 11.69
C VAL A 185 2.36 -0.83 11.10
N VAL A 186 2.65 0.47 11.01
CA VAL A 186 3.88 1.00 10.44
C VAL A 186 4.43 2.09 11.33
N ASN A 187 5.75 2.01 11.62
CA ASN A 187 6.50 3.18 12.05
C ASN A 187 7.10 3.84 10.82
N PHE A 188 6.94 5.15 10.69
CA PHE A 188 7.42 5.92 9.53
C PHE A 188 8.10 7.23 9.96
N MET A 189 8.91 7.79 9.09
CA MET A 189 9.50 9.11 9.28
C MET A 189 8.76 10.16 8.43
N VAL A 190 9.01 11.43 8.70
CA VAL A 190 8.49 12.53 7.86
C VAL A 190 9.55 13.14 6.95
N SER A 191 10.81 12.83 7.20
CA SER A 191 11.94 13.33 6.40
C SER A 191 11.97 12.66 5.03
N PRO A 192 12.33 13.40 3.97
CA PRO A 192 12.51 12.85 2.64
C PRO A 192 13.57 11.74 2.62
N ALA A 193 13.25 10.59 2.05
CA ALA A 193 14.20 9.54 1.70
C ALA A 193 14.72 9.73 0.26
N GLN A 194 15.85 9.12 -0.05
CA GLN A 194 16.42 9.12 -1.40
C GLN A 194 15.99 7.87 -2.18
N GLU A 195 15.84 7.99 -3.49
CA GLU A 195 15.47 6.82 -4.31
C GLU A 195 16.47 5.66 -4.17
N ALA A 196 17.77 5.96 -4.02
CA ALA A 196 18.82 4.96 -3.81
C ALA A 196 18.62 4.11 -2.53
N ASP A 197 17.96 4.66 -1.50
CA ASP A 197 17.66 3.90 -0.29
C ASP A 197 16.68 2.76 -0.60
N PHE A 198 15.68 3.03 -1.43
CA PHE A 198 14.67 2.05 -1.81
C PHE A 198 15.22 0.96 -2.75
N ASP A 199 16.20 1.25 -3.58
CA ASP A 199 16.84 0.26 -4.45
C ASP A 199 17.45 -0.88 -3.64
N LEU A 200 18.16 -0.57 -2.54
CA LEU A 200 18.75 -1.57 -1.64
C LEU A 200 17.68 -2.38 -0.91
N MET A 201 16.65 -1.71 -0.38
CA MET A 201 15.55 -2.37 0.33
C MET A 201 14.76 -3.28 -0.60
N SER A 202 14.43 -2.79 -1.80
CA SER A 202 13.73 -3.55 -2.82
C SER A 202 14.55 -4.76 -3.28
N TYR A 203 15.86 -4.59 -3.50
CA TYR A 203 16.76 -5.69 -3.84
C TYR A 203 16.71 -6.81 -2.79
N TRP A 204 16.79 -6.46 -1.51
CA TRP A 204 16.65 -7.45 -0.44
C TRP A 204 15.28 -8.14 -0.50
N CYS A 205 14.21 -7.37 -0.67
CA CYS A 205 12.84 -7.90 -0.68
C CYS A 205 12.58 -8.92 -1.78
N TYR A 206 13.06 -8.67 -3.01
CA TYR A 206 12.77 -9.60 -4.11
C TYR A 206 13.83 -10.69 -4.31
N ASN A 207 15.00 -10.59 -3.67
CA ASN A 207 16.13 -11.46 -3.96
C ASN A 207 16.66 -12.26 -2.77
N HIS A 208 16.52 -11.76 -1.53
CA HIS A 208 17.08 -12.43 -0.36
C HIS A 208 16.26 -13.67 0.00
N PRO A 209 16.90 -14.86 0.25
CA PRO A 209 16.17 -16.09 0.57
C PRO A 209 15.29 -16.00 1.81
N ASP A 210 15.64 -15.18 2.80
CA ASP A 210 14.82 -14.95 4.01
C ASP A 210 13.73 -13.90 3.82
N SER A 211 13.60 -13.31 2.63
CA SER A 211 12.52 -12.36 2.36
C SER A 211 11.17 -13.06 2.35
N PRO A 212 10.16 -12.52 3.04
CA PRO A 212 8.81 -13.06 2.99
C PRO A 212 8.22 -13.06 1.58
N PHE A 213 8.66 -12.14 0.70
CA PHE A 213 8.21 -12.03 -0.69
C PHE A 213 8.90 -13.00 -1.65
N VAL A 214 10.01 -13.60 -1.24
CA VAL A 214 10.66 -14.70 -1.96
C VAL A 214 10.09 -16.04 -1.49
N GLN A 215 9.80 -16.15 -0.19
CA GLN A 215 9.33 -17.40 0.42
C GLN A 215 7.83 -17.65 0.23
N ASN A 216 7.02 -16.59 0.06
CA ASN A 216 5.57 -16.70 -0.01
C ASN A 216 5.02 -15.87 -1.17
N ARG A 217 4.00 -16.39 -1.85
CA ARG A 217 3.09 -15.62 -2.69
C ARG A 217 2.14 -14.85 -1.80
N ILE A 218 2.08 -13.52 -1.94
CA ILE A 218 1.23 -12.66 -1.12
C ILE A 218 0.48 -11.69 -2.03
N LEU A 219 -0.84 -11.85 -2.09
CA LEU A 219 -1.71 -10.89 -2.77
C LEU A 219 -2.76 -10.36 -1.81
N ASN A 220 -3.06 -9.08 -1.91
CA ASN A 220 -4.14 -8.44 -1.18
C ASN A 220 -4.83 -7.40 -2.08
N ARG A 221 -6.13 -7.34 -2.02
CA ARG A 221 -6.91 -6.29 -2.67
C ARG A 221 -8.05 -5.86 -1.77
N ARG A 222 -8.18 -4.56 -1.56
CA ARG A 222 -9.34 -3.96 -0.89
C ARG A 222 -10.57 -4.06 -1.79
N LEU A 223 -11.71 -4.33 -1.17
CA LEU A 223 -13.04 -4.27 -1.78
C LEU A 223 -13.86 -3.19 -1.11
N PRO A 224 -14.95 -2.68 -1.73
CA PRO A 224 -15.82 -1.69 -1.11
C PRO A 224 -16.44 -2.14 0.22
N ASP A 225 -16.54 -3.44 0.44
CA ASP A 225 -17.18 -4.06 1.60
C ASP A 225 -16.29 -5.09 2.31
N GLY A 226 -14.97 -5.07 2.04
CA GLY A 226 -14.05 -6.03 2.64
C GLY A 226 -12.70 -6.11 1.96
N ASN A 227 -12.21 -7.34 1.79
CA ASN A 227 -10.94 -7.60 1.11
C ASN A 227 -10.83 -9.02 0.61
N VAL A 228 -9.96 -9.22 -0.38
CA VAL A 228 -9.49 -10.52 -0.85
C VAL A 228 -8.02 -10.65 -0.47
N TYR A 229 -7.64 -11.81 0.04
CA TYR A 229 -6.28 -12.12 0.43
C TYR A 229 -5.90 -13.52 -0.02
N LEU A 230 -4.72 -13.67 -0.61
CA LEU A 230 -4.11 -14.94 -0.97
C LEU A 230 -2.68 -14.98 -0.40
N ARG A 231 -2.39 -16.05 0.34
CA ARG A 231 -1.01 -16.34 0.75
C ARG A 231 -0.70 -17.80 0.41
N ASN A 232 0.24 -17.99 -0.51
CA ASN A 232 0.51 -19.30 -1.12
C ASN A 232 -0.79 -19.86 -1.72
N ASN A 233 -1.33 -20.93 -1.13
CA ASN A 233 -2.59 -21.56 -1.52
C ASN A 233 -3.74 -21.23 -0.56
N SER A 234 -3.46 -20.51 0.53
CA SER A 234 -4.50 -20.13 1.49
C SER A 234 -5.22 -18.87 1.05
N TYR A 235 -6.48 -18.99 0.67
CA TYR A 235 -7.34 -17.92 0.18
C TYR A 235 -8.34 -17.49 1.24
N SER A 236 -8.59 -16.19 1.34
CA SER A 236 -9.72 -15.64 2.09
C SER A 236 -10.35 -14.45 1.39
N CYS A 237 -11.69 -14.38 1.45
CA CYS A 237 -12.48 -13.26 0.96
C CYS A 237 -13.45 -12.83 2.05
N THR A 238 -13.44 -11.54 2.38
CA THR A 238 -14.42 -10.92 3.29
C THR A 238 -15.26 -9.97 2.47
N ARG A 239 -16.59 -10.05 2.59
CA ARG A 239 -17.57 -9.12 2.01
C ARG A 239 -18.65 -8.84 3.06
N GLY A 240 -18.66 -7.64 3.61
CA GLY A 240 -19.54 -7.30 4.73
C GLY A 240 -19.35 -8.25 5.90
N ALA A 241 -20.44 -8.94 6.31
CA ALA A 241 -20.41 -9.95 7.38
C ALA A 241 -19.97 -11.35 6.91
N MET A 242 -19.89 -11.58 5.60
CA MET A 242 -19.51 -12.88 5.04
C MET A 242 -17.98 -12.99 4.98
N LYS A 243 -17.47 -14.12 5.47
CA LYS A 243 -16.06 -14.49 5.34
C LYS A 243 -15.96 -15.91 4.81
N ILE A 244 -15.21 -16.10 3.74
CA ILE A 244 -14.84 -17.38 3.15
C ILE A 244 -13.34 -17.55 3.35
N SER A 245 -12.92 -18.76 3.73
CA SER A 245 -11.51 -19.14 3.78
C SER A 245 -11.38 -20.58 3.31
N ARG A 246 -10.43 -20.85 2.42
CA ARG A 246 -10.18 -22.18 1.86
C ARG A 246 -8.75 -22.32 1.37
N GLU A 247 -8.25 -23.55 1.33
CA GLU A 247 -7.04 -23.92 0.60
C GLU A 247 -7.40 -24.18 -0.87
N LEU A 248 -6.56 -23.73 -1.77
CA LEU A 248 -6.71 -23.85 -3.22
C LEU A 248 -5.70 -24.84 -3.78
N ASP A 249 -6.03 -25.48 -4.89
CA ASP A 249 -5.03 -26.11 -5.74
C ASP A 249 -4.40 -25.09 -6.72
N ASP A 250 -3.42 -25.51 -7.50
CA ASP A 250 -2.66 -24.62 -8.37
C ASP A 250 -3.50 -24.00 -9.50
N ASP A 251 -4.49 -24.72 -10.01
CA ASP A 251 -5.40 -24.20 -11.05
C ASP A 251 -6.38 -23.19 -10.45
N GLU A 252 -6.95 -23.47 -9.28
CA GLU A 252 -7.78 -22.53 -8.53
C GLU A 252 -7.01 -21.26 -8.13
N VAL A 253 -5.73 -21.36 -7.77
CA VAL A 253 -4.88 -20.20 -7.50
C VAL A 253 -4.81 -19.27 -8.71
N ARG A 254 -4.60 -19.81 -9.92
CA ARG A 254 -4.57 -19.02 -11.15
C ARG A 254 -5.92 -18.35 -11.44
N GLU A 255 -7.03 -19.11 -11.28
CA GLU A 255 -8.38 -18.57 -11.46
C GLU A 255 -8.67 -17.41 -10.50
N VAL A 256 -8.28 -17.53 -9.22
CA VAL A 256 -8.44 -16.47 -8.20
C VAL A 256 -7.58 -15.26 -8.54
N ILE A 257 -6.32 -15.43 -8.95
CA ILE A 257 -5.45 -14.34 -9.34
C ILE A 257 -6.03 -13.57 -10.53
N GLU A 258 -6.56 -14.26 -11.52
CA GLU A 258 -7.19 -13.62 -12.67
C GLU A 258 -8.55 -13.00 -12.34
N GLY A 259 -9.41 -13.72 -11.61
CA GLY A 259 -10.79 -13.31 -11.31
C GLY A 259 -10.87 -12.24 -10.21
N ASP A 260 -10.35 -12.57 -9.02
CA ASP A 260 -10.51 -11.72 -7.84
C ASP A 260 -9.50 -10.58 -7.75
N PHE A 261 -8.27 -10.78 -8.23
CA PHE A 261 -7.26 -9.73 -8.25
C PHE A 261 -7.20 -8.98 -9.59
N GLY A 262 -7.78 -9.55 -10.66
CA GLY A 262 -7.82 -8.96 -12.00
C GLY A 262 -6.46 -8.92 -12.69
N ILE A 263 -5.56 -9.82 -12.29
CA ILE A 263 -4.19 -9.91 -12.82
C ILE A 263 -4.13 -11.01 -13.88
N LYS A 264 -3.75 -10.62 -15.10
CA LYS A 264 -3.47 -11.57 -16.18
C LYS A 264 -1.98 -11.75 -16.32
N VAL A 265 -1.52 -12.97 -16.19
CA VAL A 265 -0.10 -13.35 -16.35
C VAL A 265 0.00 -14.65 -17.14
N ASP A 266 1.07 -14.76 -17.89
CA ASP A 266 1.42 -16.01 -18.57
C ASP A 266 2.24 -16.86 -17.58
N TRP A 267 1.66 -17.98 -17.15
CA TRP A 267 2.25 -18.90 -16.18
C TRP A 267 3.29 -19.83 -16.81
#